data_557dd749b96db969f9881e97fe2e624d
#
_entry.id   557dd749b96db969f9881e97fe2e624d
#
_cell.length_a   1.000
_cell.length_b   1.000
_cell.length_c   1.000
_cell.angle_alpha   90.00
_cell.angle_beta   90.00
_cell.angle_gamma   90.00
#
_symmetry.space_group_name_H-M   'P 1'
#
loop_
_entity.id
_entity.type
_entity.pdbx_description
1 polymer ?
#
loop_
_entity_poly.entity_id
_entity_poly.type
_entity_poly.pdbx_seq_one_letter_code
_entity_poly.pdbx_strand_id
1 'polypeptide(L)'
;MKKFGDFFGRYINVRSFPENVREGIISSLLIDSYKRRLTAEVSFPSLVRYDVLYGVEDSIKSCPALNLSNACQRPSFPSECFSLEYYGSLVNEIKRREASVNGSLKDSLPEVKDGRLIITLKHGGGDLLLSRHVDRQFSKLIYDEFGINMKVEFDGMLVTDKHSTAFIEHKKKAAEASRRKAVIEKNEDFETNMAAAPVKKTVSVRNGENLLPSYIPESVREIYGHFPKSKVNTVPISKITPDIGSAVIWGEIFSVSVKETRDKQRKIYSIDITDYTSSITLKIIESVSQCKTLDKLCRGMSVMVKGNVEYDKYDREIVMRPSGIASVKQI
;
A
#
# COMPACT_ATOMS: atom_id res chain seq x y z
N MET A 1 -5.30 -28.26 24.90
CA MET A 1 -5.46 -26.96 24.20
C MET A 1 -5.91 -25.93 25.21
N LYS A 2 -5.39 -24.72 25.19
CA LYS A 2 -5.76 -23.64 26.13
C LYS A 2 -6.62 -22.60 25.42
N LYS A 3 -7.62 -22.07 26.12
CA LYS A 3 -8.38 -20.92 25.63
C LYS A 3 -7.47 -19.71 25.55
N PHE A 4 -7.68 -18.88 24.51
CA PHE A 4 -6.95 -17.65 24.28
C PHE A 4 -7.07 -16.70 25.50
N GLY A 5 -8.29 -16.54 26.01
CA GLY A 5 -8.57 -15.71 27.17
C GLY A 5 -7.83 -16.15 28.44
N ASP A 6 -7.72 -17.46 28.69
CA ASP A 6 -7.05 -18.01 29.86
C ASP A 6 -5.50 -17.85 29.79
N PHE A 7 -4.98 -17.95 28.58
CA PHE A 7 -3.54 -17.85 28.37
C PHE A 7 -3.08 -16.39 28.38
N PHE A 8 -3.67 -15.57 27.51
CA PHE A 8 -3.25 -14.17 27.34
C PHE A 8 -3.83 -13.22 28.39
N GLY A 9 -4.90 -13.60 29.11
CA GLY A 9 -5.48 -12.80 30.18
C GLY A 9 -4.53 -12.43 31.33
N ARG A 10 -3.39 -13.12 31.40
CA ARG A 10 -2.29 -12.81 32.36
C ARG A 10 -1.42 -11.66 31.89
N TYR A 11 -1.44 -11.34 30.60
CA TYR A 11 -0.52 -10.41 29.96
C TYR A 11 -1.23 -9.17 29.40
N ILE A 12 -2.47 -9.34 28.93
CA ILE A 12 -3.25 -8.29 28.31
C ILE A 12 -4.67 -8.27 28.86
N ASN A 13 -5.37 -7.12 28.71
CA ASN A 13 -6.77 -7.02 29.07
C ASN A 13 -7.66 -7.69 28.02
N VAL A 14 -7.83 -9.00 28.10
CA VAL A 14 -8.66 -9.78 27.16
C VAL A 14 -10.14 -9.41 27.21
N ARG A 15 -10.62 -8.75 28.30
CA ARG A 15 -12.03 -8.34 28.43
C ARG A 15 -12.41 -7.19 27.50
N SER A 16 -11.41 -6.46 26.95
CA SER A 16 -11.65 -5.42 25.95
C SER A 16 -11.97 -5.98 24.56
N PHE A 17 -11.79 -7.29 24.34
CA PHE A 17 -12.04 -7.95 23.07
C PHE A 17 -13.36 -8.75 23.11
N PRO A 18 -13.98 -9.00 21.94
CA PRO A 18 -15.20 -9.80 21.83
C PRO A 18 -15.06 -11.20 22.45
N GLU A 19 -16.18 -11.79 22.81
CA GLU A 19 -16.22 -13.10 23.47
C GLU A 19 -15.61 -14.21 22.60
N ASN A 20 -15.91 -14.23 21.30
CA ASN A 20 -15.37 -15.20 20.36
C ASN A 20 -13.83 -15.19 20.30
N VAL A 21 -13.17 -14.05 20.55
CA VAL A 21 -11.71 -13.97 20.67
C VAL A 21 -11.24 -14.66 21.94
N ARG A 22 -11.93 -14.44 23.07
CA ARG A 22 -11.57 -15.05 24.37
C ARG A 22 -11.74 -16.56 24.37
N GLU A 23 -12.78 -17.03 23.68
CA GLU A 23 -13.10 -18.45 23.54
C GLU A 23 -12.23 -19.16 22.49
N GLY A 24 -11.46 -18.43 21.71
CA GLY A 24 -10.52 -19.01 20.75
C GLY A 24 -9.57 -20.01 21.38
N ILE A 25 -9.28 -21.10 20.69
CA ILE A 25 -8.41 -22.20 21.17
C ILE A 25 -7.04 -22.06 20.51
N ILE A 26 -6.00 -21.92 21.32
CA ILE A 26 -4.61 -21.89 20.84
C ILE A 26 -4.21 -23.30 20.44
N SER A 27 -3.96 -23.50 19.15
CA SER A 27 -3.45 -24.77 18.59
C SER A 27 -1.92 -24.81 18.59
N SER A 28 -1.28 -23.66 18.30
CA SER A 28 0.18 -23.55 18.23
C SER A 28 0.63 -22.18 18.73
N LEU A 29 1.80 -22.13 19.36
CA LEU A 29 2.45 -20.91 19.81
C LEU A 29 3.95 -21.00 19.50
N LEU A 30 4.41 -20.18 18.56
CA LEU A 30 5.78 -20.09 18.12
C LEU A 30 6.41 -18.78 18.63
N ILE A 31 7.53 -18.89 19.32
CA ILE A 31 8.30 -17.74 19.81
C ILE A 31 9.70 -17.78 19.17
N ASP A 32 9.97 -16.79 18.33
CA ASP A 32 11.32 -16.52 17.81
C ASP A 32 11.99 -15.51 18.74
N SER A 33 12.86 -16.02 19.62
CA SER A 33 13.54 -15.20 20.62
C SER A 33 14.54 -14.22 19.99
N TYR A 34 15.15 -14.58 18.86
CA TYR A 34 16.09 -13.71 18.14
C TYR A 34 15.40 -12.51 17.52
N LYS A 35 14.28 -12.75 16.83
CA LYS A 35 13.46 -11.69 16.22
C LYS A 35 12.46 -11.09 17.19
N ARG A 36 12.41 -11.56 18.41
CA ARG A 36 11.43 -11.15 19.44
C ARG A 36 10.00 -11.18 18.88
N ARG A 37 9.68 -12.25 18.15
CA ARG A 37 8.41 -12.42 17.44
C ARG A 37 7.61 -13.57 18.02
N LEU A 38 6.33 -13.33 18.26
CA LEU A 38 5.37 -14.35 18.65
C LEU A 38 4.40 -14.59 17.49
N THR A 39 4.18 -15.86 17.15
CA THR A 39 3.15 -16.29 16.22
C THR A 39 2.21 -17.26 16.92
N ALA A 40 0.92 -16.92 17.00
CA ALA A 40 -0.11 -17.75 17.60
C ALA A 40 -1.07 -18.25 16.51
N GLU A 41 -1.28 -19.56 16.44
CA GLU A 41 -2.35 -20.16 15.65
C GLU A 41 -3.54 -20.38 16.57
N VAL A 42 -4.68 -19.77 16.24
CA VAL A 42 -5.86 -19.74 17.10
C VAL A 42 -7.09 -20.14 16.29
N SER A 43 -7.81 -21.16 16.75
CA SER A 43 -9.08 -21.56 16.19
C SER A 43 -10.22 -20.83 16.91
N PHE A 44 -10.99 -20.05 16.19
CA PHE A 44 -12.10 -19.27 16.72
C PHE A 44 -13.44 -19.94 16.40
N PRO A 45 -14.42 -19.90 17.33
CA PRO A 45 -15.72 -20.53 17.11
C PRO A 45 -16.60 -19.79 16.09
N SER A 46 -16.31 -18.54 15.82
CA SER A 46 -17.00 -17.70 14.83
C SER A 46 -16.04 -16.65 14.26
N LEU A 47 -16.45 -15.97 13.18
CA LEU A 47 -15.63 -14.97 12.51
C LEU A 47 -15.11 -13.89 13.46
N VAL A 48 -13.82 -13.63 13.35
CA VAL A 48 -13.15 -12.50 13.96
C VAL A 48 -12.49 -11.68 12.84
N ARG A 49 -12.88 -10.42 12.71
CA ARG A 49 -12.32 -9.56 11.69
C ARG A 49 -10.86 -9.24 11.99
N TYR A 50 -10.05 -9.06 10.96
CA TYR A 50 -8.64 -8.74 11.13
C TYR A 50 -8.37 -7.45 11.91
N ASP A 51 -9.31 -6.48 11.91
CA ASP A 51 -9.19 -5.29 12.75
C ASP A 51 -9.16 -5.57 14.25
N VAL A 52 -9.94 -6.55 14.65
CA VAL A 52 -9.95 -7.01 16.06
C VAL A 52 -8.65 -7.77 16.34
N LEU A 53 -8.23 -8.66 15.42
CA LEU A 53 -6.99 -9.43 15.56
C LEU A 53 -5.76 -8.52 15.64
N TYR A 54 -5.70 -7.46 14.83
CA TYR A 54 -4.61 -6.48 14.90
C TYR A 54 -4.60 -5.72 16.23
N GLY A 55 -5.78 -5.39 16.78
CA GLY A 55 -5.88 -4.82 18.12
C GLY A 55 -5.34 -5.76 19.20
N VAL A 56 -5.60 -7.06 19.06
CA VAL A 56 -5.04 -8.09 19.96
C VAL A 56 -3.52 -8.19 19.80
N GLU A 57 -3.01 -8.23 18.57
CA GLU A 57 -1.56 -8.26 18.28
C GLU A 57 -0.85 -7.04 18.86
N ASP A 58 -1.42 -5.84 18.71
CA ASP A 58 -0.89 -4.61 19.28
C ASP A 58 -0.89 -4.63 20.82
N SER A 59 -1.93 -5.20 21.43
CA SER A 59 -2.00 -5.34 22.89
C SER A 59 -0.94 -6.32 23.40
N ILE A 60 -0.74 -7.45 22.72
CA ILE A 60 0.30 -8.43 23.04
C ILE A 60 1.70 -7.79 22.89
N LYS A 61 1.92 -7.08 21.78
CA LYS A 61 3.18 -6.39 21.50
C LYS A 61 3.49 -5.31 22.53
N SER A 62 2.47 -4.60 23.00
CA SER A 62 2.62 -3.51 23.98
C SER A 62 2.82 -4.01 25.41
N CYS A 63 2.73 -5.32 25.67
CA CYS A 63 2.94 -5.89 27.00
C CYS A 63 4.44 -5.94 27.36
N PRO A 64 4.91 -5.18 28.37
CA PRO A 64 6.34 -5.16 28.73
C PRO A 64 6.87 -6.52 29.19
N ALA A 65 6.03 -7.32 29.84
CA ALA A 65 6.39 -8.64 30.35
C ALA A 65 6.76 -9.64 29.23
N LEU A 66 6.25 -9.45 28.01
CA LEU A 66 6.54 -10.33 26.88
C LEU A 66 7.75 -9.86 26.07
N ASN A 67 8.12 -8.60 26.17
CA ASN A 67 9.28 -8.00 25.49
C ASN A 67 9.37 -8.33 23.98
N LEU A 68 8.23 -8.21 23.27
CA LEU A 68 8.10 -8.58 21.86
C LEU A 68 8.25 -7.37 20.95
N SER A 69 8.92 -7.56 19.82
CA SER A 69 8.96 -6.57 18.72
C SER A 69 7.78 -6.75 17.77
N ASN A 70 7.28 -7.98 17.65
CA ASN A 70 6.15 -8.30 16.76
C ASN A 70 5.31 -9.44 17.35
N ALA A 71 3.99 -9.34 17.13
CA ALA A 71 3.03 -10.41 17.41
C ALA A 71 2.15 -10.61 16.17
N CYS A 72 1.89 -11.85 15.81
CA CYS A 72 1.08 -12.22 14.66
C CYS A 72 0.12 -13.31 15.04
N GLN A 73 -1.16 -13.16 14.70
CA GLN A 73 -2.15 -14.19 14.84
C GLN A 73 -2.49 -14.81 13.49
N ARG A 74 -2.59 -16.14 13.47
CA ARG A 74 -3.09 -16.92 12.34
C ARG A 74 -4.42 -17.50 12.77
N PRO A 75 -5.53 -16.88 12.35
CA PRO A 75 -6.86 -17.38 12.71
C PRO A 75 -7.21 -18.61 11.89
N SER A 76 -8.02 -19.49 12.46
CA SER A 76 -8.79 -20.49 11.72
C SER A 76 -10.24 -20.47 12.20
N PHE A 77 -11.16 -20.73 11.28
CA PHE A 77 -12.60 -20.67 11.49
C PHE A 77 -13.28 -21.93 10.93
N PRO A 78 -14.47 -22.30 11.41
CA PRO A 78 -15.29 -23.29 10.73
C PRO A 78 -15.59 -22.87 9.28
N SER A 79 -15.60 -23.82 8.36
CA SER A 79 -15.82 -23.55 6.92
C SER A 79 -17.15 -22.85 6.64
N GLU A 80 -18.16 -23.11 7.46
CA GLU A 80 -19.51 -22.53 7.38
C GLU A 80 -19.50 -21.01 7.67
N CYS A 81 -18.45 -20.51 8.32
CA CYS A 81 -18.29 -19.09 8.62
C CYS A 81 -17.80 -18.28 7.41
N PHE A 82 -17.37 -18.93 6.33
CA PHE A 82 -16.91 -18.21 5.14
C PHE A 82 -18.04 -17.42 4.49
N SER A 83 -17.87 -16.10 4.35
CA SER A 83 -18.82 -15.23 3.68
C SER A 83 -18.09 -14.12 2.92
N LEU A 84 -18.75 -13.56 1.88
CA LEU A 84 -18.20 -12.42 1.13
C LEU A 84 -18.05 -11.16 1.97
N GLU A 85 -18.74 -11.02 3.08
CA GLU A 85 -18.58 -9.91 4.03
C GLU A 85 -17.17 -9.90 4.65
N TYR A 86 -16.53 -11.06 4.74
CA TYR A 86 -15.17 -11.21 5.25
C TYR A 86 -14.11 -10.81 4.23
N TYR A 87 -14.47 -10.60 2.95
CA TYR A 87 -13.53 -10.24 1.87
C TYR A 87 -12.65 -9.04 2.22
N GLY A 88 -13.22 -8.00 2.82
CA GLY A 88 -12.45 -6.83 3.25
C GLY A 88 -11.34 -7.17 4.24
N SER A 89 -11.55 -8.17 5.10
CA SER A 89 -10.53 -8.69 6.02
C SER A 89 -9.42 -9.43 5.28
N LEU A 90 -9.76 -10.27 4.30
CA LEU A 90 -8.79 -10.96 3.45
C LEU A 90 -7.92 -9.97 2.67
N VAL A 91 -8.52 -8.93 2.07
CA VAL A 91 -7.79 -7.87 1.36
C VAL A 91 -6.82 -7.16 2.29
N ASN A 92 -7.23 -6.83 3.51
CA ASN A 92 -6.36 -6.16 4.48
C ASN A 92 -5.15 -7.02 4.86
N GLU A 93 -5.36 -8.33 5.04
CA GLU A 93 -4.26 -9.24 5.35
C GLU A 93 -3.31 -9.44 4.14
N ILE A 94 -3.85 -9.52 2.92
CA ILE A 94 -3.01 -9.56 1.71
C ILE A 94 -2.19 -8.27 1.58
N LYS A 95 -2.78 -7.10 1.76
CA LYS A 95 -2.07 -5.81 1.75
C LYS A 95 -0.98 -5.73 2.83
N ARG A 96 -1.22 -6.33 3.99
CA ARG A 96 -0.24 -6.40 5.07
C ARG A 96 0.97 -7.26 4.71
N ARG A 97 0.74 -8.36 3.97
CA ARG A 97 1.81 -9.29 3.55
C ARG A 97 2.56 -8.78 2.33
N GLU A 98 1.84 -8.15 1.42
CA GLU A 98 2.36 -7.72 0.12
C GLU A 98 2.00 -6.24 -0.12
N ALA A 99 2.93 -5.34 0.19
CA ALA A 99 2.75 -3.90 0.02
C ALA A 99 2.47 -3.47 -1.43
N SER A 100 2.89 -4.29 -2.37
CA SER A 100 2.81 -4.01 -3.80
C SER A 100 1.40 -4.00 -4.37
N VAL A 101 0.40 -4.47 -3.63
CA VAL A 101 -0.97 -4.65 -4.13
C VAL A 101 -1.94 -3.53 -3.71
N ASN A 102 -1.47 -2.56 -2.94
CA ASN A 102 -2.34 -1.57 -2.29
C ASN A 102 -3.29 -0.87 -3.26
N GLY A 103 -2.80 -0.30 -4.35
CA GLY A 103 -3.66 0.42 -5.31
C GLY A 103 -4.56 -0.49 -6.14
N SER A 104 -4.10 -1.70 -6.48
CA SER A 104 -4.82 -2.60 -7.39
C SER A 104 -6.06 -3.23 -6.75
N LEU A 105 -6.02 -3.53 -5.45
CA LEU A 105 -7.16 -4.11 -4.72
C LEU A 105 -8.11 -3.05 -4.13
N LYS A 106 -7.86 -1.77 -4.35
CA LYS A 106 -8.74 -0.70 -3.88
C LYS A 106 -10.10 -0.78 -4.61
N ASP A 107 -11.19 -0.71 -3.83
CA ASP A 107 -12.58 -0.77 -4.34
C ASP A 107 -12.90 -2.00 -5.21
N SER A 108 -12.11 -3.08 -5.11
CA SER A 108 -12.38 -4.33 -5.78
C SER A 108 -13.62 -5.02 -5.21
N LEU A 109 -14.36 -5.72 -6.07
CA LEU A 109 -15.62 -6.38 -5.73
C LEU A 109 -15.47 -7.90 -5.82
N PRO A 110 -15.78 -8.65 -4.75
CA PRO A 110 -15.76 -10.10 -4.77
C PRO A 110 -17.09 -10.68 -5.24
N GLU A 111 -17.03 -11.77 -5.99
CA GLU A 111 -18.17 -12.62 -6.33
C GLU A 111 -17.75 -14.10 -6.23
N VAL A 112 -18.59 -14.95 -5.68
CA VAL A 112 -18.39 -16.41 -5.73
C VAL A 112 -19.25 -17.00 -6.83
N LYS A 113 -18.58 -17.62 -7.81
CA LYS A 113 -19.23 -18.26 -8.95
C LYS A 113 -18.55 -19.60 -9.25
N ASP A 114 -19.32 -20.64 -9.41
CA ASP A 114 -18.84 -22.00 -9.72
C ASP A 114 -17.71 -22.48 -8.78
N GLY A 115 -17.82 -22.18 -7.48
CA GLY A 115 -16.80 -22.53 -6.49
C GLY A 115 -15.49 -21.75 -6.60
N ARG A 116 -15.48 -20.65 -7.33
CA ARG A 116 -14.33 -19.74 -7.49
C ARG A 116 -14.65 -18.39 -6.91
N LEU A 117 -13.66 -17.73 -6.33
CA LEU A 117 -13.73 -16.32 -5.95
C LEU A 117 -13.24 -15.47 -7.10
N ILE A 118 -14.14 -14.72 -7.71
CA ILE A 118 -13.84 -13.75 -8.77
C ILE A 118 -13.72 -12.38 -8.14
N ILE A 119 -12.58 -11.72 -8.33
CA ILE A 119 -12.30 -10.38 -7.80
C ILE A 119 -12.25 -9.40 -8.97
N THR A 120 -13.29 -8.57 -9.10
CA THR A 120 -13.37 -7.55 -10.14
C THR A 120 -12.58 -6.31 -9.75
N LEU A 121 -11.55 -5.97 -10.52
CA LEU A 121 -10.66 -4.84 -10.30
C LEU A 121 -11.21 -3.58 -10.98
N LYS A 122 -11.29 -2.47 -10.23
CA LYS A 122 -11.76 -1.17 -10.76
C LYS A 122 -10.63 -0.27 -11.27
N HIS A 123 -9.42 -0.46 -10.77
CA HIS A 123 -8.30 0.46 -11.00
C HIS A 123 -7.17 -0.14 -11.86
N GLY A 124 -7.34 -1.35 -12.34
CA GLY A 124 -6.32 -2.07 -13.11
C GLY A 124 -5.28 -2.77 -12.24
N GLY A 125 -4.25 -3.32 -12.88
CA GLY A 125 -3.15 -3.99 -12.19
C GLY A 125 -3.34 -5.50 -11.98
N GLY A 126 -4.27 -6.13 -12.68
CA GLY A 126 -4.47 -7.58 -12.63
C GLY A 126 -3.22 -8.35 -13.08
N ASP A 127 -2.52 -7.86 -14.10
CA ASP A 127 -1.23 -8.38 -14.56
C ASP A 127 -0.17 -8.36 -13.45
N LEU A 128 -0.12 -7.27 -12.66
CA LEU A 128 0.75 -7.15 -11.51
C LEU A 128 0.38 -8.14 -10.41
N LEU A 129 -0.91 -8.23 -10.06
CA LEU A 129 -1.39 -9.17 -9.05
C LEU A 129 -1.07 -10.62 -9.42
N LEU A 130 -1.25 -11.00 -10.70
CA LEU A 130 -0.90 -12.33 -11.22
C LEU A 130 0.60 -12.58 -11.20
N SER A 131 1.43 -11.61 -11.59
CA SER A 131 2.89 -11.74 -11.56
C SER A 131 3.43 -11.94 -10.13
N ARG A 132 2.71 -11.45 -9.12
CA ARG A 132 3.00 -11.61 -7.70
C ARG A 132 2.32 -12.81 -7.07
N HIS A 133 1.61 -13.60 -7.87
CA HIS A 133 0.86 -14.78 -7.39
C HIS A 133 -0.13 -14.44 -6.27
N VAL A 134 -0.75 -13.25 -6.32
CA VAL A 134 -1.71 -12.79 -5.31
C VAL A 134 -2.98 -13.65 -5.33
N ASP A 135 -3.37 -14.16 -6.48
CA ASP A 135 -4.41 -15.18 -6.65
C ASP A 135 -4.16 -16.41 -5.75
N ARG A 136 -2.92 -16.91 -5.78
CA ARG A 136 -2.50 -18.05 -4.94
C ARG A 136 -2.42 -17.67 -3.47
N GLN A 137 -2.01 -16.45 -3.16
CA GLN A 137 -1.96 -15.97 -1.78
C GLN A 137 -3.37 -15.88 -1.18
N PHE A 138 -4.37 -15.39 -1.94
CA PHE A 138 -5.78 -15.42 -1.51
C PHE A 138 -6.28 -16.85 -1.33
N SER A 139 -6.05 -17.74 -2.31
CA SER A 139 -6.45 -19.15 -2.22
C SER A 139 -5.86 -19.82 -0.99
N LYS A 140 -4.56 -19.57 -0.74
CA LYS A 140 -3.86 -20.10 0.43
C LYS A 140 -4.45 -19.54 1.74
N LEU A 141 -4.72 -18.22 1.79
CA LEU A 141 -5.28 -17.58 2.98
C LEU A 141 -6.67 -18.15 3.31
N ILE A 142 -7.52 -18.32 2.30
CA ILE A 142 -8.85 -18.93 2.48
C ILE A 142 -8.72 -20.38 2.97
N TYR A 143 -7.77 -21.13 2.43
CA TYR A 143 -7.51 -22.49 2.87
C TYR A 143 -6.99 -22.54 4.32
N ASP A 144 -6.00 -21.71 4.64
CA ASP A 144 -5.39 -21.66 5.98
C ASP A 144 -6.41 -21.25 7.05
N GLU A 145 -7.37 -20.35 6.71
CA GLU A 145 -8.35 -19.85 7.66
C GLU A 145 -9.65 -20.68 7.74
N PHE A 146 -10.12 -21.21 6.63
CA PHE A 146 -11.44 -21.88 6.57
C PHE A 146 -11.38 -23.35 6.14
N GLY A 147 -10.21 -23.86 5.75
CA GLY A 147 -10.08 -25.20 5.20
C GLY A 147 -10.71 -25.37 3.81
N ILE A 148 -11.10 -24.26 3.14
CA ILE A 148 -11.78 -24.29 1.84
C ILE A 148 -10.76 -24.18 0.72
N ASN A 149 -10.75 -25.16 -0.18
CA ASN A 149 -9.95 -25.10 -1.38
C ASN A 149 -10.70 -24.31 -2.48
N MET A 150 -10.45 -23.01 -2.55
CA MET A 150 -11.11 -22.07 -3.47
C MET A 150 -10.11 -21.45 -4.43
N LYS A 151 -10.37 -21.58 -5.73
CA LYS A 151 -9.58 -20.89 -6.75
C LYS A 151 -9.97 -19.41 -6.78
N VAL A 152 -8.98 -18.52 -6.88
CA VAL A 152 -9.19 -17.08 -6.99
C VAL A 152 -8.80 -16.62 -8.39
N GLU A 153 -9.62 -15.79 -8.99
CA GLU A 153 -9.42 -15.22 -10.32
C GLU A 153 -9.66 -13.70 -10.27
N PHE A 154 -8.87 -12.96 -11.04
CA PHE A 154 -9.07 -11.51 -11.19
C PHE A 154 -9.80 -11.24 -12.50
N ASP A 155 -10.77 -10.31 -12.45
CA ASP A 155 -11.55 -9.83 -13.60
C ASP A 155 -11.57 -8.30 -13.62
N GLY A 156 -12.19 -7.73 -14.67
CA GLY A 156 -12.28 -6.29 -14.86
C GLY A 156 -11.07 -5.71 -15.57
N MET A 157 -10.47 -4.66 -15.03
CA MET A 157 -9.33 -3.96 -15.63
C MET A 157 -8.02 -4.74 -15.39
N LEU A 158 -7.79 -5.83 -16.14
CA LEU A 158 -6.68 -6.75 -15.92
C LEU A 158 -5.33 -6.20 -16.37
N VAL A 159 -5.28 -5.49 -17.50
CA VAL A 159 -4.03 -5.09 -18.15
C VAL A 159 -3.78 -3.60 -17.95
N THR A 160 -2.64 -3.27 -17.38
CA THR A 160 -2.07 -1.93 -17.49
C THR A 160 -1.33 -1.84 -18.82
N ASP A 161 -2.04 -2.05 -19.95
CA ASP A 161 -1.43 -1.96 -21.26
C ASP A 161 -1.04 -0.51 -21.56
N LYS A 162 0.25 -0.23 -21.42
CA LYS A 162 0.87 1.08 -21.68
C LYS A 162 0.70 1.54 -23.14
N HIS A 163 0.41 0.59 -24.03
CA HIS A 163 0.23 0.80 -25.46
C HIS A 163 -1.23 0.75 -25.90
N SER A 164 -2.17 0.46 -24.98
CA SER A 164 -3.58 0.49 -25.33
C SER A 164 -4.01 1.92 -25.67
N THR A 165 -4.79 2.06 -26.75
CA THR A 165 -5.37 3.34 -27.15
C THR A 165 -6.18 3.97 -26.01
N ALA A 166 -6.86 3.17 -25.20
CA ALA A 166 -7.62 3.61 -24.02
C ALA A 166 -6.71 4.21 -22.94
N PHE A 167 -5.53 3.61 -22.68
CA PHE A 167 -4.55 4.14 -21.72
C PHE A 167 -3.94 5.45 -22.24
N ILE A 168 -3.57 5.49 -23.52
CA ILE A 168 -3.02 6.68 -24.18
C ILE A 168 -4.06 7.81 -24.20
N GLU A 169 -5.33 7.52 -24.53
CA GLU A 169 -6.41 8.51 -24.47
C GLU A 169 -6.69 8.98 -23.06
N HIS A 170 -6.70 8.09 -22.08
CA HIS A 170 -6.90 8.47 -20.67
C HIS A 170 -5.75 9.35 -20.18
N LYS A 171 -4.51 9.03 -20.58
CA LYS A 171 -3.31 9.83 -20.28
C LYS A 171 -3.37 11.20 -20.99
N LYS A 172 -3.82 11.26 -22.25
CA LYS A 172 -4.07 12.50 -22.97
C LYS A 172 -5.15 13.35 -22.31
N LYS A 173 -6.31 12.77 -21.97
CA LYS A 173 -7.40 13.49 -21.30
C LYS A 173 -6.99 14.02 -19.93
N ALA A 174 -6.22 13.25 -19.16
CA ALA A 174 -5.68 13.70 -17.87
C ALA A 174 -4.67 14.85 -18.04
N ALA A 175 -3.79 14.77 -19.04
CA ALA A 175 -2.83 15.82 -19.36
C ALA A 175 -3.52 17.10 -19.88
N GLU A 176 -4.56 16.97 -20.68
CA GLU A 176 -5.37 18.09 -21.17
C GLU A 176 -6.18 18.74 -20.04
N ALA A 177 -6.78 17.95 -19.13
CA ALA A 177 -7.45 18.47 -17.95
C ALA A 177 -6.52 19.24 -17.03
N SER A 178 -5.27 18.75 -16.85
CA SER A 178 -4.23 19.44 -16.09
C SER A 178 -3.75 20.70 -16.78
N ARG A 179 -3.64 20.69 -18.13
CA ARG A 179 -3.32 21.89 -18.92
C ARG A 179 -4.44 22.93 -18.87
N ARG A 180 -5.72 22.53 -18.94
CA ARG A 180 -6.87 23.45 -18.82
C ARG A 180 -6.92 24.10 -17.44
N LYS A 181 -6.65 23.35 -16.33
CA LYS A 181 -6.54 23.93 -15.00
C LYS A 181 -5.38 24.92 -14.91
N ALA A 182 -4.21 24.59 -15.48
CA ALA A 182 -3.04 25.46 -15.49
C ALA A 182 -3.21 26.72 -16.38
N VAL A 183 -4.08 26.67 -17.41
CA VAL A 183 -4.41 27.83 -18.25
C VAL A 183 -5.41 28.76 -17.57
N ILE A 184 -6.34 28.22 -16.77
CA ILE A 184 -7.29 29.02 -15.98
C ILE A 184 -6.55 29.79 -14.87
N GLU A 185 -5.53 29.17 -14.24
CA GLU A 185 -4.68 29.85 -13.24
C GLU A 185 -3.62 30.81 -13.84
N LYS A 186 -3.32 30.71 -15.16
CA LYS A 186 -2.34 31.60 -15.81
C LYS A 186 -2.91 32.90 -16.34
N ASN A 187 -4.22 33.14 -16.26
CA ASN A 187 -4.81 34.42 -16.61
C ASN A 187 -4.80 35.47 -15.49
N GLU A 188 -4.23 35.12 -14.35
CA GLU A 188 -3.89 36.08 -13.30
C GLU A 188 -2.40 35.91 -12.94
N ASP A 189 -1.60 36.84 -13.41
CA ASP A 189 -0.18 37.12 -13.08
C ASP A 189 0.91 36.64 -14.04
N PHE A 190 1.30 37.63 -14.83
CA PHE A 190 2.68 38.10 -15.15
C PHE A 190 3.60 37.36 -16.09
N GLU A 191 3.85 38.06 -17.18
CA GLU A 191 5.08 38.01 -17.99
C GLU A 191 6.35 38.18 -17.12
N THR A 192 7.35 37.34 -17.30
CA THR A 192 8.72 37.73 -17.65
C THR A 192 9.69 36.56 -17.77
N ASN A 193 10.40 36.60 -18.90
CA ASN A 193 11.76 36.11 -19.18
C ASN A 193 12.07 34.62 -19.38
N MET A 194 12.21 34.36 -20.67
CA MET A 194 12.92 33.22 -21.25
C MET A 194 14.44 33.37 -21.07
N ALA A 195 15.11 32.30 -20.73
CA ALA A 195 16.44 31.98 -21.20
C ALA A 195 16.58 30.45 -21.32
N ALA A 196 16.86 30.03 -22.53
CA ALA A 196 17.12 28.64 -22.89
C ALA A 196 18.55 28.25 -22.55
N ALA A 197 18.75 27.03 -22.03
CA ALA A 197 20.06 26.41 -21.94
C ALA A 197 19.99 24.92 -22.41
N PRO A 198 21.06 24.33 -22.91
CA PRO A 198 21.07 23.30 -23.92
C PRO A 198 20.91 21.88 -23.36
N VAL A 199 20.26 21.06 -24.16
CA VAL A 199 20.03 19.62 -23.96
C VAL A 199 21.35 18.85 -24.08
N LYS A 200 21.72 18.07 -23.04
CA LYS A 200 22.75 17.03 -23.13
C LYS A 200 22.10 15.66 -23.15
N LYS A 201 22.47 14.88 -24.19
CA LYS A 201 21.99 13.52 -24.43
C LYS A 201 22.49 12.54 -23.36
N THR A 202 21.57 11.75 -22.81
CA THR A 202 21.87 10.62 -21.95
C THR A 202 22.10 9.35 -22.77
N VAL A 203 23.19 8.65 -22.48
CA VAL A 203 23.52 7.34 -23.06
C VAL A 203 22.81 6.26 -22.26
N SER A 204 21.96 5.49 -22.93
CA SER A 204 21.30 4.30 -22.36
C SER A 204 22.22 3.10 -22.47
N VAL A 205 22.59 2.49 -21.36
CA VAL A 205 23.26 1.18 -21.33
C VAL A 205 22.16 0.10 -21.25
N ARG A 206 22.06 -0.70 -22.31
CA ARG A 206 21.18 -1.85 -22.39
C ARG A 206 21.85 -3.05 -21.70
N ASN A 207 21.36 -3.46 -20.56
CA ASN A 207 21.43 -4.83 -20.06
C ASN A 207 20.08 -5.14 -19.43
N GLY A 208 19.53 -6.31 -19.77
CA GLY A 208 18.15 -6.76 -19.64
C GLY A 208 17.55 -6.87 -18.23
N GLU A 209 17.81 -5.94 -17.34
CA GLU A 209 17.15 -5.78 -16.04
C GLU A 209 16.50 -4.41 -16.01
N ASN A 210 15.24 -4.37 -15.56
CA ASN A 210 14.36 -3.21 -15.50
C ASN A 210 15.11 -1.89 -15.24
N LEU A 211 15.12 -1.02 -16.26
CA LEU A 211 15.77 0.29 -16.23
C LEU A 211 15.05 1.20 -15.24
N LEU A 212 15.54 1.23 -14.01
CA LEU A 212 15.24 2.34 -13.10
C LEU A 212 15.93 3.60 -13.67
N PRO A 213 15.22 4.71 -13.83
CA PRO A 213 15.84 5.93 -14.32
C PRO A 213 16.96 6.33 -13.36
N SER A 214 18.19 6.44 -13.90
CA SER A 214 19.29 6.99 -13.11
C SER A 214 18.97 8.45 -12.78
N TYR A 215 18.99 8.75 -11.49
CA TYR A 215 18.76 10.08 -10.97
C TYR A 215 19.86 11.05 -11.43
N ILE A 216 19.46 12.11 -12.13
CA ILE A 216 20.32 13.25 -12.45
C ILE A 216 19.86 14.42 -11.59
N PRO A 217 20.69 14.94 -10.65
CA PRO A 217 20.27 15.98 -9.70
C PRO A 217 19.72 17.25 -10.36
N GLU A 218 20.19 17.58 -11.56
CA GLU A 218 19.82 18.80 -12.29
C GLU A 218 18.42 18.76 -12.93
N SER A 219 17.79 17.58 -13.03
CA SER A 219 16.47 17.38 -13.64
C SER A 219 15.33 17.30 -12.65
N VAL A 220 15.61 17.49 -11.36
CA VAL A 220 14.67 17.22 -10.28
C VAL A 220 14.25 18.51 -9.59
N ARG A 221 12.94 18.75 -9.51
CA ARG A 221 12.37 19.87 -8.78
C ARG A 221 11.74 19.38 -7.49
N GLU A 222 12.20 19.86 -6.36
CA GLU A 222 11.60 19.57 -5.06
C GLU A 222 10.14 20.06 -5.01
N ILE A 223 9.26 19.20 -4.54
CA ILE A 223 7.83 19.49 -4.34
C ILE A 223 7.51 19.54 -2.85
N TYR A 224 8.11 18.62 -2.08
CA TYR A 224 7.83 18.49 -0.66
C TYR A 224 9.09 18.07 0.10
N GLY A 225 9.26 18.62 1.31
CA GLY A 225 10.35 18.29 2.20
C GLY A 225 11.72 18.53 1.59
N HIS A 226 12.70 17.72 1.99
CA HIS A 226 14.07 17.82 1.47
C HIS A 226 14.47 16.57 0.70
N PHE A 227 14.85 16.74 -0.56
CA PHE A 227 15.33 15.67 -1.41
C PHE A 227 16.86 15.79 -1.61
N PRO A 228 17.63 14.67 -1.50
CA PRO A 228 19.08 14.71 -1.64
C PRO A 228 19.51 15.23 -3.01
N LYS A 229 20.48 16.14 -3.03
CA LYS A 229 21.10 16.65 -4.26
C LYS A 229 22.20 15.76 -4.82
N SER A 230 22.58 14.71 -4.09
CA SER A 230 23.57 13.72 -4.53
C SER A 230 22.91 12.55 -5.25
N LYS A 231 23.70 11.78 -6.00
CA LYS A 231 23.22 10.55 -6.65
C LYS A 231 22.63 9.59 -5.60
N VAL A 232 21.39 9.21 -5.77
CA VAL A 232 20.67 8.33 -4.86
C VAL A 232 20.28 7.05 -5.60
N ASN A 233 20.51 5.90 -4.98
CA ASN A 233 20.06 4.63 -5.51
C ASN A 233 18.58 4.44 -5.19
N THR A 234 17.77 4.25 -6.24
CA THR A 234 16.36 3.93 -6.09
C THR A 234 16.17 2.43 -5.88
N VAL A 235 15.20 2.11 -5.03
CA VAL A 235 14.76 0.73 -4.80
C VAL A 235 13.47 0.49 -5.60
N PRO A 236 13.34 -0.60 -6.36
CA PRO A 236 12.07 -0.97 -6.98
C PRO A 236 10.98 -1.14 -5.92
N ILE A 237 9.77 -0.64 -6.21
CA ILE A 237 8.65 -0.76 -5.26
C ILE A 237 8.37 -2.23 -4.93
N SER A 238 8.60 -3.11 -5.90
CA SER A 238 8.50 -4.57 -5.72
C SER A 238 9.43 -5.18 -4.66
N LYS A 239 10.49 -4.48 -4.28
CA LYS A 239 11.45 -4.92 -3.24
C LYS A 239 11.20 -4.23 -1.89
N ILE A 240 10.16 -3.39 -1.77
CA ILE A 240 9.79 -2.73 -0.52
C ILE A 240 9.18 -3.77 0.43
N THR A 241 9.76 -3.85 1.62
CA THR A 241 9.27 -4.69 2.72
C THR A 241 9.08 -3.82 3.96
N PRO A 242 8.24 -4.24 4.93
CA PRO A 242 8.05 -3.48 6.16
C PRO A 242 9.34 -3.20 6.95
N ASP A 243 10.33 -4.04 6.78
CA ASP A 243 11.59 -3.99 7.54
C ASP A 243 12.67 -3.13 6.86
N ILE A 244 12.40 -2.58 5.66
CA ILE A 244 13.41 -1.82 4.90
C ILE A 244 13.76 -0.49 5.56
N GLY A 245 12.86 0.02 6.41
CA GLY A 245 13.04 1.31 7.09
C GLY A 245 12.94 2.48 6.10
N SER A 246 14.05 3.12 5.76
CA SER A 246 14.09 4.27 4.83
C SER A 246 14.49 3.81 3.44
N ALA A 247 13.76 4.28 2.43
CA ALA A 247 14.03 3.98 1.03
C ALA A 247 13.86 5.22 0.14
N VAL A 248 14.47 5.17 -1.05
CA VAL A 248 14.18 6.09 -2.15
C VAL A 248 13.58 5.28 -3.27
N ILE A 249 12.40 5.69 -3.73
CA ILE A 249 11.67 5.04 -4.80
C ILE A 249 11.37 6.04 -5.92
N TRP A 250 11.13 5.51 -7.10
CA TRP A 250 10.59 6.25 -8.24
C TRP A 250 9.23 5.67 -8.60
N GLY A 251 8.32 6.51 -9.08
CA GLY A 251 7.05 6.04 -9.59
C GLY A 251 6.21 7.11 -10.26
N GLU A 252 5.20 6.69 -11.00
CA GLU A 252 4.16 7.54 -11.57
C GLU A 252 2.94 7.56 -10.65
N ILE A 253 2.42 8.75 -10.38
CA ILE A 253 1.20 8.93 -9.58
C ILE A 253 -0.01 8.48 -10.40
N PHE A 254 -0.77 7.51 -9.91
CA PHE A 254 -2.00 7.07 -10.56
C PHE A 254 -3.28 7.43 -9.78
N SER A 255 -3.17 7.78 -8.51
CA SER A 255 -4.29 8.23 -7.68
C SER A 255 -3.82 9.26 -6.66
N VAL A 256 -4.63 10.28 -6.40
CA VAL A 256 -4.43 11.27 -5.33
C VAL A 256 -5.77 11.45 -4.61
N SER A 257 -5.77 11.25 -3.32
CA SER A 257 -6.90 11.48 -2.44
C SER A 257 -6.49 12.42 -1.31
N VAL A 258 -7.30 13.42 -1.05
CA VAL A 258 -7.06 14.42 0.00
C VAL A 258 -8.26 14.44 0.94
N LYS A 259 -8.00 14.32 2.24
CA LYS A 259 -9.01 14.43 3.30
C LYS A 259 -8.58 15.52 4.28
N GLU A 260 -9.51 16.30 4.77
CA GLU A 260 -9.26 17.24 5.86
C GLU A 260 -9.47 16.54 7.22
N THR A 261 -8.66 16.92 8.20
CA THR A 261 -8.88 16.51 9.60
C THR A 261 -10.13 17.17 10.17
N ARG A 262 -10.70 16.58 11.25
CA ARG A 262 -11.94 17.10 11.88
C ARG A 262 -11.83 18.55 12.33
N ASP A 263 -10.65 18.98 12.74
CA ASP A 263 -10.34 20.35 13.17
C ASP A 263 -10.06 21.31 12.00
N LYS A 264 -10.07 20.79 10.74
CA LYS A 264 -9.76 21.53 9.51
C LYS A 264 -8.38 22.22 9.50
N GLN A 265 -7.49 21.85 10.42
CA GLN A 265 -6.15 22.46 10.51
C GLN A 265 -5.11 21.72 9.64
N ARG A 266 -5.36 20.46 9.31
CA ARG A 266 -4.45 19.62 8.54
C ARG A 266 -5.16 18.92 7.38
N LYS A 267 -4.41 18.63 6.33
CA LYS A 267 -4.82 17.77 5.22
C LYS A 267 -4.04 16.45 5.27
N ILE A 268 -4.73 15.37 4.98
CA ILE A 268 -4.17 14.03 4.84
C ILE A 268 -4.18 13.71 3.35
N TYR A 269 -3.00 13.58 2.77
CA TYR A 269 -2.80 13.15 1.39
C TYR A 269 -2.52 11.66 1.37
N SER A 270 -3.27 10.92 0.55
CA SER A 270 -2.99 9.54 0.17
C SER A 270 -2.72 9.53 -1.32
N ILE A 271 -1.48 9.25 -1.71
CA ILE A 271 -1.02 9.33 -3.09
C ILE A 271 -0.50 7.95 -3.49
N ASP A 272 -1.16 7.32 -4.45
CA ASP A 272 -0.78 6.00 -4.92
C ASP A 272 0.17 6.14 -6.11
N ILE A 273 1.35 5.54 -6.00
CA ILE A 273 2.37 5.55 -7.04
C ILE A 273 2.75 4.14 -7.49
N THR A 274 3.16 4.02 -8.74
CA THR A 274 3.64 2.76 -9.32
C THR A 274 4.92 2.99 -10.14
N ASP A 275 5.86 2.06 -10.01
CA ASP A 275 7.04 1.96 -10.88
C ASP A 275 6.83 0.91 -11.99
N TYR A 276 5.58 0.45 -12.16
CA TYR A 276 5.15 -0.62 -13.06
C TYR A 276 5.66 -2.03 -12.69
N THR A 277 6.48 -2.15 -11.66
CA THR A 277 6.78 -3.46 -11.04
C THR A 277 5.87 -3.72 -9.86
N SER A 278 5.37 -2.64 -9.24
CA SER A 278 4.53 -2.67 -8.05
C SER A 278 3.89 -1.30 -7.77
N SER A 279 3.11 -1.20 -6.70
CA SER A 279 2.54 0.07 -6.24
C SER A 279 2.64 0.22 -4.73
N ILE A 280 2.69 1.47 -4.25
CA ILE A 280 2.70 1.80 -2.83
C ILE A 280 1.96 3.12 -2.60
N THR A 281 1.31 3.24 -1.44
CA THR A 281 0.62 4.47 -1.01
C THR A 281 1.59 5.36 -0.23
N LEU A 282 1.70 6.61 -0.65
CA LEU A 282 2.37 7.66 0.11
C LEU A 282 1.36 8.33 1.03
N LYS A 283 1.70 8.49 2.31
CA LYS A 283 0.86 9.21 3.28
C LYS A 283 1.57 10.42 3.83
N ILE A 284 0.93 11.59 3.68
CA ILE A 284 1.44 12.86 4.17
C ILE A 284 0.34 13.52 4.98
N ILE A 285 0.68 14.02 6.17
CA ILE A 285 -0.20 14.81 7.00
C ILE A 285 0.46 16.16 7.18
N GLU A 286 -0.14 17.21 6.61
CA GLU A 286 0.46 18.53 6.59
C GLU A 286 -0.55 19.62 6.99
N SER A 287 -0.06 20.73 7.54
CA SER A 287 -0.90 21.88 7.87
C SER A 287 -1.42 22.56 6.59
N VAL A 288 -2.64 23.07 6.63
CA VAL A 288 -3.28 23.72 5.46
C VAL A 288 -2.43 24.86 4.89
N SER A 289 -1.66 25.54 5.73
CA SER A 289 -0.76 26.63 5.30
C SER A 289 0.42 26.16 4.44
N GLN A 290 0.84 24.90 4.56
CA GLN A 290 2.00 24.32 3.86
C GLN A 290 1.62 23.41 2.68
N CYS A 291 0.34 23.23 2.41
CA CYS A 291 -0.15 22.32 1.38
C CYS A 291 0.02 22.80 -0.07
N LYS A 292 0.33 24.07 -0.32
CA LYS A 292 0.36 24.68 -1.68
C LYS A 292 1.16 23.89 -2.72
N THR A 293 2.24 23.25 -2.32
CA THR A 293 3.08 22.45 -3.22
C THR A 293 2.53 21.03 -3.40
N LEU A 294 1.96 20.46 -2.36
CA LEU A 294 1.33 19.13 -2.38
C LEU A 294 0.03 19.12 -3.21
N ASP A 295 -0.74 20.21 -3.18
CA ASP A 295 -1.96 20.37 -3.98
C ASP A 295 -1.69 20.37 -5.50
N LYS A 296 -0.43 20.51 -5.92
CA LYS A 296 0.01 20.41 -7.34
C LYS A 296 0.24 18.97 -7.79
N LEU A 297 0.33 18.02 -6.86
CA LEU A 297 0.51 16.61 -7.20
C LEU A 297 -0.75 16.09 -7.87
N CYS A 298 -0.59 15.51 -9.05
CA CYS A 298 -1.70 14.98 -9.83
C CYS A 298 -1.33 13.68 -10.53
N ARG A 299 -2.35 12.96 -10.94
CA ARG A 299 -2.20 11.72 -11.71
C ARG A 299 -1.37 11.94 -12.97
N GLY A 300 -0.48 11.00 -13.29
CA GLY A 300 0.42 11.03 -14.43
C GLY A 300 1.74 11.78 -14.18
N MET A 301 1.95 12.32 -12.99
CA MET A 301 3.26 12.90 -12.64
C MET A 301 4.24 11.80 -12.25
N SER A 302 5.46 11.88 -12.79
CA SER A 302 6.58 11.05 -12.36
C SER A 302 7.29 11.72 -11.19
N VAL A 303 7.44 11.00 -10.09
CA VAL A 303 8.03 11.49 -8.86
C VAL A 303 9.11 10.56 -8.34
N MET A 304 10.10 11.14 -7.68
CA MET A 304 11.00 10.42 -6.78
C MET A 304 10.61 10.75 -5.35
N VAL A 305 10.59 9.74 -4.51
CA VAL A 305 10.16 9.85 -3.13
C VAL A 305 11.21 9.24 -2.22
N LYS A 306 11.67 10.01 -1.25
CA LYS A 306 12.45 9.52 -0.11
C LYS A 306 11.55 9.50 1.11
N GLY A 307 11.51 8.38 1.83
CA GLY A 307 10.65 8.26 3.00
C GLY A 307 10.89 6.99 3.78
N ASN A 308 10.17 6.87 4.89
CA ASN A 308 10.16 5.67 5.73
C ASN A 308 8.97 4.79 5.36
N VAL A 309 9.21 3.50 5.27
CA VAL A 309 8.17 2.48 5.08
C VAL A 309 7.66 2.05 6.45
N GLU A 310 6.36 2.09 6.63
CA GLU A 310 5.73 1.70 7.89
C GLU A 310 4.34 1.09 7.65
N TYR A 311 3.84 0.39 8.67
CA TYR A 311 2.47 -0.10 8.67
C TYR A 311 1.53 0.98 9.22
N ASP A 312 0.59 1.45 8.38
CA ASP A 312 -0.45 2.37 8.80
C ASP A 312 -1.61 1.62 9.47
N LYS A 313 -1.83 1.91 10.76
CA LYS A 313 -2.87 1.27 11.57
C LYS A 313 -4.29 1.65 11.17
N TYR A 314 -4.47 2.84 10.57
CA TYR A 314 -5.79 3.35 10.19
C TYR A 314 -6.29 2.75 8.89
N ASP A 315 -5.45 2.74 7.86
CA ASP A 315 -5.79 2.15 6.56
C ASP A 315 -5.34 0.70 6.44
N ARG A 316 -4.60 0.19 7.46
CA ARG A 316 -4.16 -1.21 7.59
C ARG A 316 -3.35 -1.72 6.40
N GLU A 317 -2.49 -0.87 5.91
CA GLU A 317 -1.63 -1.17 4.77
C GLU A 317 -0.20 -0.69 5.03
N ILE A 318 0.74 -1.24 4.25
CA ILE A 318 2.11 -0.75 4.24
C ILE A 318 2.12 0.52 3.40
N VAL A 319 2.57 1.60 4.01
CA VAL A 319 2.65 2.91 3.39
C VAL A 319 4.07 3.45 3.48
N MET A 320 4.38 4.40 2.61
CA MET A 320 5.59 5.20 2.76
C MET A 320 5.21 6.59 3.28
N ARG A 321 5.89 7.04 4.35
CA ARG A 321 5.81 8.42 4.80
C ARG A 321 6.95 9.22 4.19
N PRO A 322 6.68 10.08 3.23
CA PRO A 322 7.70 10.86 2.57
C PRO A 322 8.37 11.86 3.51
N SER A 323 9.70 11.91 3.47
CA SER A 323 10.51 13.02 4.00
C SER A 323 10.92 14.00 2.90
N GLY A 324 10.80 13.59 1.63
CA GLY A 324 11.03 14.42 0.47
C GLY A 324 10.39 13.83 -0.79
N ILE A 325 9.78 14.71 -1.60
CA ILE A 325 9.22 14.36 -2.91
C ILE A 325 9.77 15.35 -3.93
N ALA A 326 10.21 14.83 -5.07
CA ALA A 326 10.68 15.63 -6.17
C ALA A 326 10.04 15.16 -7.49
N SER A 327 9.69 16.10 -8.37
CA SER A 327 9.21 15.76 -9.70
C SER A 327 10.39 15.43 -10.62
N VAL A 328 10.21 14.39 -11.43
CA VAL A 328 11.16 14.01 -12.47
C VAL A 328 10.59 14.43 -13.82
N LYS A 329 11.30 15.24 -14.57
CA LYS A 329 10.92 15.50 -15.97
C LYS A 329 11.09 14.19 -16.75
N GLN A 330 10.00 13.69 -17.32
CA GLN A 330 10.10 12.65 -18.34
C GLN A 330 10.83 13.28 -19.54
N ILE A 331 11.95 12.68 -19.91
CA ILE A 331 12.70 13.01 -21.15
C ILE A 331 12.03 12.33 -22.32
#